data_f69e01697e0b2b313195ae276677a73f
#
_entry.id   f69e01697e0b2b313195ae276677a73f
#
_cell.length_a   1.000
_cell.length_b   1.000
_cell.length_c   1.000
_cell.angle_alpha   90.00
_cell.angle_beta   90.00
_cell.angle_gamma   90.00
#
_symmetry.space_group_name_H-M   'P 1'
#
loop_
_entity.id
_entity.type
_entity.pdbx_description
1 polymer ?
#
loop_
_entity_poly.entity_id
_entity_poly.type
_entity_poly.pdbx_seq_one_letter_code
_entity_poly.pdbx_strand_id
1 'polypeptide(L)'
;MTNEMLKKWLQLFTDKVAANKQYLSDLDTPIGDGDHGANMARGTSEMIKAISGKNPETVTDTLKLSAMTLISKVGGASGPLYGSAFMGMTKASMKSEDIVEILEAGLADIQKRGKAEVGEKTMVDVWAPTIEALKNNELTIEKVQSFAENTKDIKATKGRASYLGERSIGHIDPGAMSSSYLFEAMIEAGVIN
;
A
#
# COMPACT_ATOMS: atom_id res chain seq x y z
N MET A 1 -18.49 -0.92 1.06
CA MET A 1 -17.77 0.31 0.57
C MET A 1 -18.40 0.76 -0.75
N THR A 2 -18.72 2.08 -0.91
CA THR A 2 -19.21 2.64 -2.17
C THR A 2 -18.07 2.99 -3.13
N ASN A 3 -18.38 3.13 -4.43
CA ASN A 3 -17.37 3.54 -5.41
C ASN A 3 -16.85 4.97 -5.18
N GLU A 4 -17.70 5.87 -4.71
CA GLU A 4 -17.29 7.24 -4.35
C GLU A 4 -16.35 7.28 -3.14
N MET A 5 -16.60 6.42 -2.12
CA MET A 5 -15.68 6.26 -0.99
C MET A 5 -14.32 5.72 -1.46
N LEU A 6 -14.31 4.75 -2.37
CA LEU A 6 -13.07 4.23 -2.95
C LEU A 6 -12.32 5.30 -3.73
N LYS A 7 -12.99 6.06 -4.59
CA LYS A 7 -12.34 7.16 -5.34
C LYS A 7 -11.75 8.21 -4.39
N LYS A 8 -12.49 8.57 -3.33
CA LYS A 8 -11.99 9.48 -2.28
C LYS A 8 -10.76 8.91 -1.56
N TRP A 9 -10.81 7.63 -1.18
CA TRP A 9 -9.68 6.93 -0.57
C TRP A 9 -8.42 7.02 -1.44
N LEU A 10 -8.53 6.67 -2.72
CA LEU A 10 -7.41 6.69 -3.66
C LEU A 10 -6.89 8.11 -3.92
N GLN A 11 -7.76 9.12 -3.92
CA GLN A 11 -7.34 10.51 -4.00
C GLN A 11 -6.54 10.93 -2.77
N LEU A 12 -7.04 10.67 -1.56
CA LEU A 12 -6.34 10.99 -0.31
C LEU A 12 -5.00 10.26 -0.19
N PHE A 13 -4.95 9.00 -0.62
CA PHE A 13 -3.69 8.25 -0.70
C PHE A 13 -2.68 8.93 -1.63
N THR A 14 -3.13 9.34 -2.82
CA THR A 14 -2.28 10.05 -3.78
C THR A 14 -1.74 11.36 -3.21
N ASP A 15 -2.60 12.13 -2.53
CA ASP A 15 -2.23 13.40 -1.91
C ASP A 15 -1.19 13.21 -0.79
N LYS A 16 -1.37 12.19 0.07
CA LYS A 16 -0.41 11.83 1.13
C LYS A 16 0.95 11.42 0.54
N VAL A 17 0.96 10.59 -0.49
CA VAL A 17 2.20 10.18 -1.18
C VAL A 17 2.89 11.39 -1.82
N ALA A 18 2.15 12.28 -2.46
CA ALA A 18 2.71 13.47 -3.09
C ALA A 18 3.31 14.43 -2.05
N ALA A 19 2.61 14.67 -0.93
CA ALA A 19 3.07 15.51 0.15
C ALA A 19 4.33 14.97 0.84
N ASN A 20 4.49 13.64 0.91
CA ASN A 20 5.59 12.96 1.58
C ASN A 20 6.58 12.31 0.61
N LYS A 21 6.59 12.72 -0.66
CA LYS A 21 7.43 12.15 -1.71
C LYS A 21 8.91 12.10 -1.33
N GLN A 22 9.44 13.23 -0.83
CA GLN A 22 10.85 13.31 -0.45
C GLN A 22 11.16 12.42 0.73
N TYR A 23 10.33 12.43 1.77
CA TYR A 23 10.49 11.57 2.94
C TYR A 23 10.51 10.08 2.59
N LEU A 24 9.61 9.62 1.71
CA LEU A 24 9.61 8.23 1.24
C LEU A 24 10.90 7.87 0.49
N SER A 25 11.48 8.79 -0.28
CA SER A 25 12.76 8.59 -0.95
C SER A 25 13.94 8.61 0.04
N ASP A 26 13.87 9.46 1.06
CA ASP A 26 14.89 9.53 2.11
C ASP A 26 14.92 8.24 2.95
N LEU A 27 13.75 7.62 3.22
CA LEU A 27 13.66 6.31 3.87
C LEU A 27 14.29 5.19 3.01
N ASP A 28 14.14 5.27 1.69
CA ASP A 28 14.66 4.28 0.75
C ASP A 28 16.17 4.41 0.53
N THR A 29 16.73 5.61 0.63
CA THR A 29 18.14 5.89 0.35
C THR A 29 19.12 4.99 1.12
N PRO A 30 18.99 4.77 2.44
CA PRO A 30 19.95 3.94 3.19
C PRO A 30 19.77 2.43 2.97
N ILE A 31 18.63 1.97 2.47
CA ILE A 31 18.30 0.53 2.35
C ILE A 31 17.84 0.11 0.94
N GLY A 32 17.80 1.03 -0.01
CA GLY A 32 17.37 0.82 -1.39
C GLY A 32 18.18 1.63 -2.39
N ASP A 33 17.48 2.30 -3.31
CA ASP A 33 18.06 3.17 -4.34
C ASP A 33 17.53 4.62 -4.30
N GLY A 34 16.76 4.96 -3.28
CA GLY A 34 16.28 6.32 -3.03
C GLY A 34 15.16 6.78 -3.97
N ASP A 35 14.54 5.89 -4.72
CA ASP A 35 13.56 6.26 -5.74
C ASP A 35 12.10 5.98 -5.37
N HIS A 36 11.84 5.35 -4.22
CA HIS A 36 10.50 4.90 -3.81
C HIS A 36 9.46 6.01 -3.84
N GLY A 37 9.75 7.16 -3.23
CA GLY A 37 8.82 8.29 -3.19
C GLY A 37 8.51 8.86 -4.58
N ALA A 38 9.53 8.96 -5.44
CA ALA A 38 9.36 9.43 -6.81
C ALA A 38 8.51 8.47 -7.64
N ASN A 39 8.75 7.17 -7.52
CA ASN A 39 8.01 6.11 -8.20
C ASN A 39 6.55 6.06 -7.74
N MET A 40 6.30 6.11 -6.43
CA MET A 40 4.95 6.10 -5.87
C MET A 40 4.17 7.35 -6.28
N ALA A 41 4.74 8.55 -6.14
CA ALA A 41 4.07 9.80 -6.52
C ALA A 41 3.70 9.82 -8.01
N ARG A 42 4.58 9.36 -8.89
CA ARG A 42 4.28 9.23 -10.32
C ARG A 42 3.13 8.25 -10.55
N GLY A 43 3.22 7.05 -9.98
CA GLY A 43 2.24 6.00 -10.22
C GLY A 43 0.85 6.32 -9.67
N THR A 44 0.75 6.88 -8.46
CA THR A 44 -0.53 7.27 -7.87
C THR A 44 -1.16 8.46 -8.57
N SER A 45 -0.36 9.44 -9.01
CA SER A 45 -0.85 10.55 -9.84
C SER A 45 -1.45 10.06 -11.17
N GLU A 46 -0.79 9.14 -11.86
CA GLU A 46 -1.31 8.54 -13.09
C GLU A 46 -2.57 7.69 -12.84
N MET A 47 -2.65 7.02 -11.67
CA MET A 47 -3.85 6.30 -11.26
C MET A 47 -5.06 7.23 -11.13
N ILE A 48 -4.93 8.37 -10.46
CA ILE A 48 -6.02 9.34 -10.32
C ILE A 48 -6.39 9.96 -11.67
N LYS A 49 -5.43 10.28 -12.52
CA LYS A 49 -5.71 10.75 -13.90
C LYS A 49 -6.50 9.72 -14.69
N ALA A 50 -6.14 8.44 -14.58
CA ALA A 50 -6.86 7.37 -15.27
C ALA A 50 -8.29 7.21 -14.75
N ILE A 51 -8.49 7.26 -13.40
CA ILE A 51 -9.81 7.22 -12.78
C ILE A 51 -10.67 8.41 -13.25
N SER A 52 -10.14 9.63 -13.19
CA SER A 52 -10.85 10.84 -13.62
C SER A 52 -11.19 10.81 -15.10
N GLY A 53 -10.28 10.33 -15.95
CA GLY A 53 -10.47 10.28 -17.40
C GLY A 53 -11.45 9.20 -17.87
N LYS A 54 -11.46 8.02 -17.22
CA LYS A 54 -12.34 6.90 -17.59
C LYS A 54 -13.62 6.85 -16.77
N ASN A 55 -13.64 7.51 -15.62
CA ASN A 55 -14.75 7.58 -14.67
C ASN A 55 -15.45 6.22 -14.44
N PRO A 56 -14.73 5.19 -13.91
CA PRO A 56 -15.32 3.88 -13.68
C PRO A 56 -16.53 3.98 -12.73
N GLU A 57 -17.57 3.18 -12.98
CA GLU A 57 -18.85 3.27 -12.27
C GLU A 57 -18.94 2.33 -11.08
N THR A 58 -18.12 1.26 -11.05
CA THR A 58 -18.15 0.24 -10.00
C THR A 58 -16.85 0.22 -9.19
N VAL A 59 -16.93 -0.29 -7.95
CA VAL A 59 -15.75 -0.58 -7.10
C VAL A 59 -14.77 -1.49 -7.84
N THR A 60 -15.28 -2.55 -8.46
CA THR A 60 -14.46 -3.52 -9.20
C THR A 60 -13.71 -2.88 -10.37
N ASP A 61 -14.37 -2.05 -11.17
CA ASP A 61 -13.74 -1.37 -12.31
C ASP A 61 -12.71 -0.35 -11.84
N THR A 62 -12.99 0.37 -10.75
CA THR A 62 -12.05 1.32 -10.14
C THR A 62 -10.81 0.62 -9.62
N LEU A 63 -10.96 -0.49 -8.88
CA LEU A 63 -9.84 -1.30 -8.40
C LEU A 63 -9.02 -1.89 -9.56
N LYS A 64 -9.68 -2.42 -10.59
CA LYS A 64 -9.02 -2.99 -11.77
C LYS A 64 -8.20 -1.94 -12.52
N LEU A 65 -8.78 -0.75 -12.74
CA LEU A 65 -8.09 0.36 -13.41
C LEU A 65 -6.89 0.81 -12.59
N SER A 66 -7.04 0.90 -11.28
CA SER A 66 -5.96 1.24 -10.34
C SER A 66 -4.82 0.21 -10.40
N ALA A 67 -5.15 -1.08 -10.33
CA ALA A 67 -4.17 -2.17 -10.43
C ALA A 67 -3.33 -2.08 -11.70
N MET A 68 -3.99 -1.96 -12.86
CA MET A 68 -3.31 -1.89 -14.17
C MET A 68 -2.42 -0.64 -14.28
N THR A 69 -2.88 0.48 -13.74
CA THR A 69 -2.11 1.72 -13.78
C THR A 69 -0.90 1.64 -12.86
N LEU A 70 -1.06 1.14 -11.62
CA LEU A 70 0.06 1.00 -10.68
C LEU A 70 1.13 0.03 -11.22
N ILE A 71 0.75 -1.10 -11.82
CA ILE A 71 1.70 -2.02 -12.46
C ILE A 71 2.52 -1.33 -13.55
N SER A 72 1.90 -0.48 -14.34
CA SER A 72 2.53 0.12 -15.50
C SER A 72 3.27 1.42 -15.21
N LYS A 73 2.94 2.13 -14.14
CA LYS A 73 3.40 3.50 -13.87
C LYS A 73 4.23 3.66 -12.59
N VAL A 74 4.08 2.77 -11.60
CA VAL A 74 4.99 2.73 -10.45
C VAL A 74 6.24 1.95 -10.84
N GLY A 75 7.41 2.54 -10.60
CA GLY A 75 8.69 1.88 -10.84
C GLY A 75 9.08 0.92 -9.72
N GLY A 76 10.21 0.23 -9.92
CA GLY A 76 10.80 -0.66 -8.92
C GLY A 76 9.95 -1.87 -8.56
N ALA A 77 10.13 -2.40 -7.37
CA ALA A 77 9.36 -3.53 -6.84
C ALA A 77 7.94 -3.13 -6.42
N SER A 78 7.72 -1.85 -6.08
CA SER A 78 6.45 -1.35 -5.56
C SER A 78 5.32 -1.43 -6.58
N GLY A 79 5.60 -1.18 -7.86
CA GLY A 79 4.58 -1.31 -8.92
C GLY A 79 3.95 -2.69 -8.98
N PRO A 80 4.72 -3.76 -9.16
CA PRO A 80 4.21 -5.12 -9.12
C PRO A 80 3.53 -5.50 -7.81
N LEU A 81 3.98 -5.03 -6.64
CA LEU A 81 3.39 -5.36 -5.35
C LEU A 81 2.05 -4.66 -5.12
N TYR A 82 1.98 -3.33 -5.28
CA TYR A 82 0.72 -2.61 -5.19
C TYR A 82 -0.27 -3.04 -6.28
N GLY A 83 0.22 -3.25 -7.50
CA GLY A 83 -0.62 -3.76 -8.57
C GLY A 83 -1.20 -5.14 -8.28
N SER A 84 -0.42 -6.04 -7.66
CA SER A 84 -0.91 -7.36 -7.22
C SER A 84 -1.95 -7.22 -6.11
N ALA A 85 -1.72 -6.33 -5.12
CA ALA A 85 -2.69 -6.03 -4.07
C ALA A 85 -4.04 -5.60 -4.67
N PHE A 86 -4.03 -4.59 -5.52
CA PHE A 86 -5.24 -4.08 -6.14
C PHE A 86 -5.91 -5.09 -7.09
N MET A 87 -5.14 -5.99 -7.70
CA MET A 87 -5.70 -7.08 -8.51
C MET A 87 -6.37 -8.15 -7.65
N GLY A 88 -5.80 -8.49 -6.49
CA GLY A 88 -6.44 -9.36 -5.49
C GLY A 88 -7.74 -8.75 -4.98
N MET A 89 -7.71 -7.46 -4.60
CA MET A 89 -8.89 -6.71 -4.21
C MET A 89 -9.96 -6.68 -5.30
N THR A 90 -9.57 -6.51 -6.58
CA THR A 90 -10.49 -6.56 -7.73
C THR A 90 -11.23 -7.90 -7.81
N LYS A 91 -10.51 -9.01 -7.67
CA LYS A 91 -11.12 -10.36 -7.73
C LYS A 91 -12.09 -10.60 -6.57
N ALA A 92 -11.74 -10.15 -5.38
CA ALA A 92 -12.59 -10.28 -4.21
C ALA A 92 -13.86 -9.42 -4.33
N SER A 93 -13.73 -8.18 -4.81
CA SER A 93 -14.86 -7.24 -4.98
C SER A 93 -15.92 -7.71 -5.99
N MET A 94 -15.61 -8.68 -6.84
CA MET A 94 -16.60 -9.34 -7.72
C MET A 94 -17.56 -10.25 -6.95
N LYS A 95 -17.22 -10.63 -5.72
CA LYS A 95 -17.93 -11.65 -4.93
C LYS A 95 -18.37 -11.15 -3.57
N SER A 96 -17.74 -10.11 -3.05
CA SER A 96 -17.99 -9.59 -1.71
C SER A 96 -17.90 -8.06 -1.70
N GLU A 97 -18.75 -7.44 -0.86
CA GLU A 97 -18.67 -6.02 -0.53
C GLU A 97 -17.95 -5.78 0.81
N ASP A 98 -17.58 -6.84 1.51
CA ASP A 98 -16.86 -6.77 2.77
C ASP A 98 -15.44 -6.27 2.54
N ILE A 99 -15.11 -5.15 3.17
CA ILE A 99 -13.79 -4.52 3.04
C ILE A 99 -12.68 -5.40 3.60
N VAL A 100 -12.94 -6.18 4.65
CA VAL A 100 -11.96 -7.10 5.23
C VAL A 100 -11.59 -8.19 4.23
N GLU A 101 -12.58 -8.86 3.63
CA GLU A 101 -12.34 -9.89 2.60
C GLU A 101 -11.59 -9.34 1.39
N ILE A 102 -11.93 -8.11 0.98
CA ILE A 102 -11.27 -7.43 -0.14
C ILE A 102 -9.79 -7.15 0.20
N LEU A 103 -9.50 -6.64 1.39
CA LEU A 103 -8.13 -6.37 1.82
C LEU A 103 -7.32 -7.64 2.04
N GLU A 104 -7.91 -8.72 2.59
CA GLU A 104 -7.25 -10.02 2.73
C GLU A 104 -6.82 -10.60 1.38
N ALA A 105 -7.66 -10.48 0.36
CA ALA A 105 -7.28 -10.90 -0.99
C ALA A 105 -6.12 -10.07 -1.57
N GLY A 106 -6.08 -8.77 -1.24
CA GLY A 106 -4.96 -7.88 -1.57
C GLY A 106 -3.66 -8.35 -0.90
N LEU A 107 -3.71 -8.61 0.41
CA LEU A 107 -2.57 -9.12 1.18
C LEU A 107 -2.07 -10.46 0.62
N ALA A 108 -2.97 -11.38 0.35
CA ALA A 108 -2.61 -12.70 -0.20
C ALA A 108 -1.85 -12.58 -1.54
N ASP A 109 -2.29 -11.68 -2.44
CA ASP A 109 -1.62 -11.46 -3.72
C ASP A 109 -0.27 -10.70 -3.55
N ILE A 110 -0.11 -9.81 -2.53
CA ILE A 110 1.20 -9.23 -2.15
C ILE A 110 2.15 -10.35 -1.69
N GLN A 111 1.71 -11.19 -0.75
CA GLN A 111 2.52 -12.27 -0.20
C GLN A 111 2.91 -13.28 -1.28
N LYS A 112 1.99 -13.66 -2.15
CA LYS A 112 2.27 -14.52 -3.29
C LYS A 112 3.30 -13.93 -4.24
N ARG A 113 3.23 -12.63 -4.52
CA ARG A 113 4.13 -11.92 -5.42
C ARG A 113 5.51 -11.70 -4.82
N GLY A 114 5.55 -11.20 -3.60
CA GLY A 114 6.78 -10.82 -2.90
C GLY A 114 7.42 -11.96 -2.11
N LYS A 115 6.67 -13.05 -1.87
CA LYS A 115 7.08 -14.17 -1.02
C LYS A 115 7.54 -13.70 0.37
N ALA A 116 6.85 -12.69 0.90
CA ALA A 116 7.15 -12.08 2.18
C ALA A 116 6.08 -12.42 3.21
N GLU A 117 6.53 -12.60 4.44
CA GLU A 117 5.71 -12.80 5.62
C GLU A 117 5.88 -11.64 6.61
N VAL A 118 5.06 -11.62 7.65
CA VAL A 118 5.20 -10.64 8.75
C VAL A 118 6.56 -10.86 9.43
N GLY A 119 7.24 -9.76 9.78
CA GLY A 119 8.56 -9.78 10.41
C GLY A 119 9.73 -9.77 9.43
N GLU A 120 9.48 -9.59 8.13
CA GLU A 120 10.51 -9.59 7.09
C GLU A 120 10.89 -8.19 6.58
N LYS A 121 10.35 -7.15 7.21
CA LYS A 121 10.60 -5.72 6.88
C LYS A 121 10.13 -5.37 5.48
N THR A 122 8.82 -5.44 5.28
CA THR A 122 8.16 -5.13 4.02
C THR A 122 6.80 -4.46 4.27
N MET A 123 6.09 -4.11 3.20
CA MET A 123 4.71 -3.63 3.30
C MET A 123 3.76 -4.62 3.99
N VAL A 124 4.07 -5.93 4.01
CA VAL A 124 3.29 -6.97 4.71
C VAL A 124 3.19 -6.68 6.20
N ASP A 125 4.24 -6.07 6.79
CA ASP A 125 4.30 -5.68 8.20
C ASP A 125 3.34 -4.54 8.58
N VAL A 126 2.71 -3.91 7.57
CA VAL A 126 1.61 -2.96 7.75
C VAL A 126 0.28 -3.57 7.34
N TRP A 127 0.21 -4.23 6.20
CA TRP A 127 -1.04 -4.80 5.68
C TRP A 127 -1.65 -5.82 6.64
N ALA A 128 -0.87 -6.80 7.10
CA ALA A 128 -1.38 -7.87 7.93
C ALA A 128 -1.91 -7.38 9.30
N PRO A 129 -1.16 -6.62 10.11
CA PRO A 129 -1.67 -6.13 11.38
C PRO A 129 -2.78 -5.08 11.23
N THR A 130 -2.82 -4.32 10.14
CA THR A 130 -3.93 -3.40 9.84
C THR A 130 -5.24 -4.16 9.62
N ILE A 131 -5.22 -5.24 8.83
CA ILE A 131 -6.39 -6.08 8.59
C ILE A 131 -6.85 -6.74 9.91
N GLU A 132 -5.94 -7.22 10.72
CA GLU A 132 -6.27 -7.81 12.02
C GLU A 132 -6.87 -6.77 12.98
N ALA A 133 -6.31 -5.57 13.07
CA ALA A 133 -6.87 -4.49 13.86
C ALA A 133 -8.27 -4.07 13.36
N LEU A 134 -8.50 -4.10 12.04
CA LEU A 134 -9.80 -3.82 11.46
C LEU A 134 -10.85 -4.88 11.86
N LYS A 135 -10.51 -6.17 11.81
CA LYS A 135 -11.38 -7.26 12.26
C LYS A 135 -11.81 -7.12 13.71
N ASN A 136 -10.90 -6.62 14.54
CA ASN A 136 -11.12 -6.44 15.97
C ASN A 136 -11.81 -5.10 16.32
N ASN A 137 -12.16 -4.27 15.33
CA ASN A 137 -12.67 -2.91 15.51
C ASN A 137 -11.72 -2.01 16.33
N GLU A 138 -10.43 -2.20 16.17
CA GLU A 138 -9.37 -1.47 16.88
C GLU A 138 -8.49 -0.62 15.97
N LEU A 139 -8.83 -0.52 14.68
CA LEU A 139 -8.02 0.20 13.72
C LEU A 139 -8.11 1.72 13.95
N THR A 140 -6.93 2.34 14.13
CA THR A 140 -6.77 3.80 14.21
C THR A 140 -5.60 4.24 13.35
N ILE A 141 -5.52 5.53 13.04
CA ILE A 141 -4.39 6.11 12.28
C ILE A 141 -3.07 5.88 13.03
N GLU A 142 -3.06 6.08 14.36
CA GLU A 142 -1.87 5.90 15.19
C GLU A 142 -1.36 4.45 15.16
N LYS A 143 -2.27 3.46 15.17
CA LYS A 143 -1.89 2.04 15.01
C LYS A 143 -1.24 1.79 13.66
N VAL A 144 -1.84 2.28 12.58
CA VAL A 144 -1.30 2.12 11.23
C VAL A 144 0.10 2.72 11.10
N GLN A 145 0.30 3.92 11.64
CA GLN A 145 1.60 4.59 11.68
C GLN A 145 2.62 3.77 12.48
N SER A 146 2.23 3.28 13.65
CA SER A 146 3.11 2.46 14.49
C SER A 146 3.56 1.17 13.81
N PHE A 147 2.72 0.53 13.01
CA PHE A 147 3.11 -0.66 12.25
C PHE A 147 4.22 -0.36 11.24
N ALA A 148 4.16 0.78 10.55
CA ALA A 148 5.22 1.19 9.64
C ALA A 148 6.52 1.54 10.40
N GLU A 149 6.42 2.29 11.50
CA GLU A 149 7.56 2.68 12.32
C GLU A 149 8.27 1.48 12.94
N ASN A 150 7.53 0.45 13.37
CA ASN A 150 8.07 -0.76 13.98
C ASN A 150 8.96 -1.56 13.01
N THR A 151 8.84 -1.35 11.70
CA THR A 151 9.76 -1.97 10.72
C THR A 151 11.20 -1.52 10.92
N LYS A 152 11.44 -0.41 11.62
CA LYS A 152 12.77 0.10 11.95
C LYS A 152 13.61 -0.95 12.69
N ASP A 153 13.03 -1.70 13.60
CA ASP A 153 13.72 -2.65 14.46
C ASP A 153 13.82 -4.05 13.83
N ILE A 154 13.21 -4.27 12.68
CA ILE A 154 13.23 -5.54 11.95
C ILE A 154 14.47 -5.59 11.04
N LYS A 155 15.15 -6.75 11.02
CA LYS A 155 16.16 -7.06 10.00
C LYS A 155 15.45 -7.45 8.68
N ALA A 156 15.81 -6.80 7.58
CA ALA A 156 15.25 -7.15 6.29
C ALA A 156 15.72 -8.52 5.80
N THR A 157 14.79 -9.37 5.39
CA THR A 157 15.04 -10.67 4.78
C THR A 157 14.48 -10.76 3.35
N LYS A 158 13.77 -9.72 2.92
CA LYS A 158 13.21 -9.60 1.57
C LYS A 158 13.56 -8.26 0.92
N GLY A 159 13.39 -8.21 -0.40
CA GLY A 159 13.67 -7.00 -1.17
C GLY A 159 15.14 -6.58 -1.16
N ARG A 160 15.42 -5.36 -1.61
CA ARG A 160 16.79 -4.83 -1.69
C ARG A 160 17.45 -4.67 -0.33
N ALA A 161 16.70 -4.25 0.67
CA ALA A 161 17.20 -4.06 2.03
C ALA A 161 17.82 -5.34 2.62
N SER A 162 17.40 -6.53 2.16
CA SER A 162 17.95 -7.81 2.62
C SER A 162 19.43 -7.99 2.32
N TYR A 163 19.94 -7.36 1.25
CA TYR A 163 21.38 -7.41 0.91
C TYR A 163 22.26 -6.70 1.94
N LEU A 164 21.68 -5.84 2.78
CA LEU A 164 22.41 -5.13 3.82
C LEU A 164 22.54 -5.94 5.11
N GLY A 165 21.75 -7.01 5.28
CA GLY A 165 21.73 -7.81 6.50
C GLY A 165 21.42 -6.96 7.74
N GLU A 166 22.25 -7.04 8.77
CA GLU A 166 22.10 -6.27 10.04
C GLU A 166 22.06 -4.75 9.82
N ARG A 167 22.69 -4.23 8.78
CA ARG A 167 22.69 -2.79 8.46
C ARG A 167 21.32 -2.27 8.03
N SER A 168 20.36 -3.15 7.76
CA SER A 168 18.98 -2.76 7.49
C SER A 168 18.22 -2.36 8.77
N ILE A 169 18.69 -2.78 9.94
CA ILE A 169 18.11 -2.39 11.22
C ILE A 169 18.38 -0.90 11.47
N GLY A 170 17.42 -0.22 12.09
CA GLY A 170 17.49 1.22 12.35
C GLY A 170 16.82 2.09 11.26
N HIS A 171 16.35 1.47 10.17
CA HIS A 171 15.70 2.16 9.07
C HIS A 171 14.25 1.66 8.89
N ILE A 172 13.30 2.57 8.70
CA ILE A 172 11.91 2.22 8.38
C ILE A 172 11.84 1.75 6.93
N ASP A 173 11.03 0.70 6.67
CA ASP A 173 10.79 0.24 5.29
C ASP A 173 9.93 1.26 4.51
N PRO A 174 10.39 1.75 3.34
CA PRO A 174 9.64 2.73 2.57
C PRO A 174 8.30 2.18 2.04
N GLY A 175 8.23 0.88 1.73
CA GLY A 175 7.00 0.21 1.32
C GLY A 175 5.99 0.08 2.45
N ALA A 176 6.46 -0.16 3.68
CA ALA A 176 5.63 -0.11 4.87
C ALA A 176 5.09 1.31 5.12
N MET A 177 5.93 2.34 5.02
CA MET A 177 5.51 3.72 5.22
C MET A 177 4.50 4.17 4.15
N SER A 178 4.72 3.86 2.87
CA SER A 178 3.72 4.17 1.84
C SER A 178 2.42 3.38 2.01
N SER A 179 2.47 2.17 2.57
CA SER A 179 1.28 1.39 2.92
C SER A 179 0.52 1.99 4.11
N SER A 180 1.22 2.60 5.08
CA SER A 180 0.52 3.33 6.15
C SER A 180 -0.31 4.48 5.57
N TYR A 181 0.21 5.23 4.62
CA TYR A 181 -0.53 6.29 3.95
C TYR A 181 -1.78 5.78 3.20
N LEU A 182 -1.71 4.58 2.63
CA LEU A 182 -2.86 3.95 2.00
C LEU A 182 -3.98 3.70 3.03
N PHE A 183 -3.66 3.13 4.18
CA PHE A 183 -4.64 2.80 5.21
C PHE A 183 -5.11 4.02 6.02
N GLU A 184 -4.25 5.00 6.29
CA GLU A 184 -4.66 6.28 6.84
C GLU A 184 -5.70 6.96 5.95
N ALA A 185 -5.44 7.01 4.64
CA ALA A 185 -6.37 7.55 3.65
C ALA A 185 -7.69 6.77 3.61
N MET A 186 -7.67 5.44 3.84
CA MET A 186 -8.86 4.60 3.94
C MET A 186 -9.76 5.03 5.10
N ILE A 187 -9.15 5.25 6.28
CA ILE A 187 -9.85 5.72 7.48
C ILE A 187 -10.45 7.12 7.23
N GLU A 188 -9.64 8.05 6.72
CA GLU A 188 -10.07 9.43 6.43
C GLU A 188 -11.14 9.53 5.34
N ALA A 189 -11.16 8.59 4.41
CA ALA A 189 -12.22 8.52 3.40
C ALA A 189 -13.56 8.05 3.98
N GLY A 190 -13.58 7.48 5.18
CA GLY A 190 -14.76 6.90 5.82
C GLY A 190 -15.14 5.55 5.21
N VAL A 191 -14.19 4.79 4.69
CA VAL A 191 -14.41 3.43 4.16
C VAL A 191 -14.78 2.47 5.28
N ILE A 192 -14.27 2.74 6.46
CA ILE A 192 -14.58 2.07 7.72
C ILE A 192 -15.19 3.08 8.68
N ASN A 193 -16.19 2.66 9.43
CA ASN A 193 -16.87 3.47 10.46
C ASN A 193 -16.18 3.32 11.80
#